data_6ad1a3654cdb0fc9dc959b8f647f8037
#
_entry.id   6ad1a3654cdb0fc9dc959b8f647f8037
#
_cell.length_a   1.000
_cell.length_b   1.000
_cell.length_c   1.000
_cell.angle_alpha   90.00
_cell.angle_beta   90.00
_cell.angle_gamma   90.00
#
_symmetry.space_group_name_H-M   'P 1'
#
loop_
_entity.id
_entity.type
_entity.pdbx_description
1 polymer ?
#
loop_
_entity_poly.entity_id
_entity_poly.type
_entity_poly.pdbx_seq_one_letter_code
_entity_poly.pdbx_strand_id
1 'polypeptide(L)'
;SEDELSMLKLIIDAIDPDKQLINLESRKQPIVNRLFIEDVDILIIHNPEAFTQAAFDELDIFLQQGGGLIWFSGGMEIDPTYSKYFSSFGFPKAKTIFESGTGIFSLEIPDRDDHILSDLNIRKLENELPEYYRYVKHNYSNKHDIHLQLANGDPILLEFSRGSGSVFYFTSLMNLAWNNMPIRGLLVPLMYRLLILGGTGEVNTSPVV
;
A
#
# COMPACT_ATOMS: atom_id res chain seq x y z
N SER A 1 14.91 -1.19 -3.29
CA SER A 1 15.96 -1.90 -4.04
C SER A 1 15.56 -2.09 -5.51
N GLU A 2 16.48 -2.53 -6.38
CA GLU A 2 16.16 -2.84 -7.80
C GLU A 2 15.17 -4.00 -7.91
N ASP A 3 15.28 -4.96 -7.02
CA ASP A 3 14.40 -6.14 -7.00
C ASP A 3 12.95 -5.77 -6.68
N GLU A 4 12.74 -4.85 -5.74
CA GLU A 4 11.40 -4.38 -5.35
C GLU A 4 10.74 -3.59 -6.48
N LEU A 5 11.50 -2.73 -7.17
CA LEU A 5 11.00 -2.00 -8.33
C LEU A 5 10.67 -2.95 -9.50
N SER A 6 11.50 -3.96 -9.71
CA SER A 6 11.26 -4.98 -10.73
C SER A 6 10.02 -5.79 -10.42
N MET A 7 9.79 -6.11 -9.13
CA MET A 7 8.58 -6.81 -8.69
C MET A 7 7.31 -5.96 -8.94
N LEU A 8 7.34 -4.68 -8.60
CA LEU A 8 6.22 -3.77 -8.89
C LEU A 8 5.90 -3.71 -10.38
N LYS A 9 6.94 -3.62 -11.23
CA LYS A 9 6.75 -3.65 -12.69
C LYS A 9 6.09 -4.93 -13.17
N LEU A 10 6.52 -6.09 -12.65
CA LEU A 10 5.92 -7.37 -12.99
C LEU A 10 4.44 -7.45 -12.58
N ILE A 11 4.08 -6.89 -11.43
CA ILE A 11 2.69 -6.83 -10.98
C ILE A 11 1.88 -5.95 -11.92
N ILE A 12 2.36 -4.77 -12.29
CA ILE A 12 1.66 -3.87 -13.21
C ILE A 12 1.54 -4.49 -14.61
N ASP A 13 2.59 -5.12 -15.12
CA ASP A 13 2.55 -5.84 -16.40
C ASP A 13 1.56 -7.03 -16.36
N ALA A 14 1.36 -7.66 -15.21
CA ALA A 14 0.35 -8.71 -15.03
C ALA A 14 -1.08 -8.15 -14.97
N ILE A 15 -1.26 -6.95 -14.42
CA ILE A 15 -2.55 -6.24 -14.34
C ILE A 15 -2.96 -5.70 -15.72
N ASP A 16 -2.03 -5.08 -16.44
CA ASP A 16 -2.25 -4.42 -17.71
C ASP A 16 -1.21 -4.87 -18.76
N PRO A 17 -1.33 -6.11 -19.27
CA PRO A 17 -0.35 -6.68 -20.19
C PRO A 17 -0.27 -5.93 -21.52
N ASP A 18 -1.36 -5.31 -21.95
CA ASP A 18 -1.43 -4.54 -23.19
C ASP A 18 -1.03 -3.07 -23.02
N LYS A 19 -0.74 -2.63 -21.79
CA LYS A 19 -0.35 -1.26 -21.42
C LYS A 19 -1.34 -0.19 -21.91
N GLN A 20 -2.62 -0.48 -21.76
CA GLN A 20 -3.70 0.40 -22.19
C GLN A 20 -4.34 1.21 -21.06
N LEU A 21 -4.21 0.74 -19.82
CA LEU A 21 -4.88 1.31 -18.66
C LEU A 21 -3.92 2.05 -17.73
N ILE A 22 -2.66 1.59 -17.65
CA ILE A 22 -1.69 2.08 -16.66
C ILE A 22 -0.45 2.62 -17.35
N ASN A 23 -0.18 3.92 -17.15
CA ASN A 23 1.10 4.52 -17.52
C ASN A 23 2.01 4.54 -16.27
N LEU A 24 2.96 3.60 -16.20
CA LEU A 24 3.84 3.46 -15.05
C LEU A 24 5.14 4.26 -15.25
N GLU A 25 5.33 5.28 -14.45
CA GLU A 25 6.63 5.92 -14.26
C GLU A 25 7.28 5.45 -12.95
N SER A 26 8.56 5.13 -12.99
CA SER A 26 9.28 4.63 -11.81
C SER A 26 10.61 5.34 -11.60
N ARG A 27 10.94 5.64 -10.34
CA ARG A 27 12.19 6.30 -9.93
C ARG A 27 12.77 5.65 -8.69
N LYS A 28 14.09 5.53 -8.61
CA LYS A 28 14.80 4.94 -7.46
C LYS A 28 14.85 5.85 -6.23
N GLN A 29 14.70 7.16 -6.42
CA GLN A 29 14.74 8.11 -5.31
C GLN A 29 13.37 8.75 -5.13
N PRO A 30 12.94 8.98 -3.89
CA PRO A 30 11.65 9.59 -3.59
C PRO A 30 11.73 11.11 -3.85
N ILE A 31 11.76 11.50 -5.12
CA ILE A 31 11.59 12.90 -5.49
C ILE A 31 10.09 13.11 -5.68
N VAL A 32 9.41 13.37 -4.59
CA VAL A 32 8.05 13.87 -4.62
C VAL A 32 8.14 15.38 -4.75
N ASN A 33 7.88 15.90 -5.93
CA ASN A 33 7.75 17.32 -6.20
C ASN A 33 6.60 17.56 -7.18
N ARG A 34 6.11 18.80 -7.24
CA ARG A 34 4.95 19.16 -8.03
C ARG A 34 5.04 18.73 -9.50
N LEU A 35 6.19 18.95 -10.14
CA LEU A 35 6.40 18.60 -11.55
C LEU A 35 6.31 17.11 -11.82
N PHE A 36 6.59 16.29 -10.80
CA PHE A 36 6.55 14.85 -10.93
C PHE A 36 5.15 14.25 -10.67
N ILE A 37 4.33 14.91 -9.85
CA ILE A 37 3.04 14.38 -9.41
C ILE A 37 1.84 15.08 -10.07
N GLU A 38 2.07 16.09 -10.92
CA GLU A 38 1.01 16.91 -11.53
C GLU A 38 0.03 16.09 -12.39
N ASP A 39 0.55 15.05 -13.08
CA ASP A 39 -0.24 14.18 -13.98
C ASP A 39 -0.32 12.74 -13.43
N VAL A 40 -0.15 12.56 -12.12
CA VAL A 40 -0.17 11.24 -11.47
C VAL A 40 -1.48 11.07 -10.72
N ASP A 41 -2.18 9.96 -10.95
CA ASP A 41 -3.39 9.60 -10.20
C ASP A 41 -3.04 8.90 -8.89
N ILE A 42 -2.02 8.03 -8.91
CA ILE A 42 -1.62 7.23 -7.75
C ILE A 42 -0.10 7.22 -7.58
N LEU A 43 0.34 7.49 -6.37
CA LEU A 43 1.73 7.29 -5.95
C LEU A 43 1.89 5.95 -5.24
N ILE A 44 2.89 5.17 -5.64
CA ILE A 44 3.31 3.97 -4.90
C ILE A 44 4.68 4.25 -4.29
N ILE A 45 4.74 4.31 -2.97
CA ILE A 45 5.98 4.56 -2.22
C ILE A 45 6.38 3.31 -1.47
N HIS A 46 7.57 2.80 -1.77
CA HIS A 46 8.09 1.58 -1.17
C HIS A 46 9.42 1.86 -0.46
N ASN A 47 9.44 1.70 0.87
CA ASN A 47 10.64 1.81 1.72
C ASN A 47 11.54 3.01 1.38
N PRO A 48 11.05 4.25 1.47
CA PRO A 48 11.89 5.41 1.19
C PRO A 48 13.00 5.54 2.26
N GLU A 49 14.24 5.82 1.82
CA GLU A 49 15.38 6.00 2.73
C GLU A 49 15.36 7.37 3.42
N ALA A 50 14.83 8.37 2.73
CA ALA A 50 14.68 9.71 3.24
C ALA A 50 13.48 10.41 2.60
N PHE A 51 12.85 11.30 3.35
CA PHE A 51 11.75 12.11 2.88
C PHE A 51 11.91 13.54 3.42
N THR A 52 11.97 14.51 2.55
CA THR A 52 12.15 15.90 2.97
C THR A 52 10.82 16.53 3.41
N GLN A 53 10.90 17.63 4.17
CA GLN A 53 9.70 18.41 4.49
C GLN A 53 8.93 18.82 3.22
N ALA A 54 9.65 19.31 2.21
CA ALA A 54 9.03 19.71 0.94
C ALA A 54 8.32 18.53 0.24
N ALA A 55 8.88 17.32 0.32
CA ALA A 55 8.22 16.13 -0.22
C ALA A 55 6.93 15.77 0.54
N PHE A 56 6.91 15.96 1.87
CA PHE A 56 5.69 15.81 2.65
C PHE A 56 4.64 16.86 2.29
N ASP A 57 5.05 18.14 2.13
CA ASP A 57 4.15 19.23 1.77
C ASP A 57 3.51 18.99 0.39
N GLU A 58 4.28 18.56 -0.60
CA GLU A 58 3.76 18.21 -1.94
C GLU A 58 2.85 16.96 -1.89
N LEU A 59 3.21 15.95 -1.10
CA LEU A 59 2.37 14.78 -0.90
C LEU A 59 1.03 15.17 -0.26
N ASP A 60 1.04 16.11 0.68
CA ASP A 60 -0.19 16.61 1.30
C ASP A 60 -1.10 17.29 0.28
N ILE A 61 -0.53 18.17 -0.55
CA ILE A 61 -1.28 18.84 -1.63
C ILE A 61 -1.90 17.80 -2.59
N PHE A 62 -1.11 16.81 -2.99
CA PHE A 62 -1.55 15.73 -3.87
C PHE A 62 -2.76 14.98 -3.30
N LEU A 63 -2.68 14.56 -2.04
CA LEU A 63 -3.77 13.87 -1.36
C LEU A 63 -4.99 14.77 -1.13
N GLN A 64 -4.78 16.04 -0.78
CA GLN A 64 -5.89 17.01 -0.65
C GLN A 64 -6.67 17.18 -1.96
N GLN A 65 -6.01 17.04 -3.10
CA GLN A 65 -6.61 17.16 -4.43
C GLN A 65 -7.26 15.86 -4.94
N GLY A 66 -7.20 14.78 -4.18
CA GLY A 66 -7.83 13.51 -4.51
C GLY A 66 -6.89 12.43 -5.05
N GLY A 67 -5.58 12.65 -5.04
CA GLY A 67 -4.61 11.64 -5.44
C GLY A 67 -4.62 10.43 -4.51
N GLY A 68 -4.29 9.25 -5.04
CA GLY A 68 -4.17 8.01 -4.28
C GLY A 68 -2.73 7.74 -3.82
N LEU A 69 -2.57 7.16 -2.64
CA LEU A 69 -1.26 6.74 -2.14
C LEU A 69 -1.29 5.28 -1.71
N ILE A 70 -0.36 4.48 -2.22
CA ILE A 70 -0.05 3.15 -1.71
C ILE A 70 1.33 3.22 -1.06
N TRP A 71 1.38 3.01 0.25
CA TRP A 71 2.61 3.09 1.04
C TRP A 71 3.00 1.75 1.61
N PHE A 72 4.21 1.28 1.32
CA PHE A 72 4.80 0.09 1.94
C PHE A 72 5.83 0.50 2.97
N SER A 73 5.54 0.24 4.25
CA SER A 73 6.36 0.67 5.37
C SER A 73 7.58 -0.22 5.58
N GLY A 74 8.76 0.42 5.63
CA GLY A 74 10.01 -0.17 6.11
C GLY A 74 10.40 0.30 7.51
N GLY A 75 9.55 1.10 8.17
CA GLY A 75 9.78 1.58 9.52
C GLY A 75 10.32 3.02 9.61
N MET A 76 10.34 3.80 8.52
CA MET A 76 10.71 5.21 8.56
C MET A 76 9.86 6.00 9.59
N GLU A 77 8.61 5.62 9.76
CA GLU A 77 7.63 6.24 10.66
C GLU A 77 8.02 6.13 12.14
N ILE A 78 8.93 5.20 12.47
CA ILE A 78 9.43 5.01 13.85
C ILE A 78 10.46 6.08 14.20
N ASP A 79 11.20 6.58 13.20
CA ASP A 79 12.21 7.63 13.44
C ASP A 79 11.54 8.90 13.95
N PRO A 80 11.98 9.46 15.09
CA PRO A 80 11.43 10.70 15.65
C PRO A 80 11.46 11.89 14.68
N THR A 81 12.40 11.91 13.74
CA THR A 81 12.52 12.97 12.72
C THR A 81 11.28 13.00 11.82
N TYR A 82 10.73 11.83 11.49
CA TYR A 82 9.61 11.69 10.56
C TYR A 82 8.28 11.47 11.27
N SER A 83 8.25 10.90 12.46
CA SER A 83 7.03 10.48 13.15
C SER A 83 5.97 11.57 13.29
N LYS A 84 6.40 12.84 13.48
CA LYS A 84 5.49 13.98 13.55
C LYS A 84 4.77 14.24 12.22
N TYR A 85 5.45 14.08 11.09
CA TYR A 85 4.87 14.26 9.76
C TYR A 85 3.85 13.17 9.48
N PHE A 86 4.23 11.90 9.66
CA PHE A 86 3.30 10.78 9.51
C PHE A 86 2.04 10.96 10.37
N SER A 87 2.21 11.36 11.63
CA SER A 87 1.08 11.63 12.53
C SER A 87 0.18 12.76 12.02
N SER A 88 0.75 13.82 11.45
CA SER A 88 -0.04 14.94 10.90
C SER A 88 -0.82 14.57 9.65
N PHE A 89 -0.35 13.57 8.89
CA PHE A 89 -1.03 13.01 7.73
C PHE A 89 -2.16 12.03 8.09
N GLY A 90 -2.19 11.55 9.32
CA GLY A 90 -3.19 10.57 9.77
C GLY A 90 -2.68 9.13 9.75
N PHE A 91 -1.41 8.89 9.44
CA PHE A 91 -0.84 7.54 9.56
C PHE A 91 -0.95 7.01 11.00
N PRO A 92 -1.16 5.71 11.18
CA PRO A 92 -1.16 5.12 12.51
C PRO A 92 0.22 5.27 13.16
N LYS A 93 0.23 5.47 14.48
CA LYS A 93 1.49 5.67 15.22
C LYS A 93 2.32 4.39 15.22
N ALA A 94 3.45 4.42 14.50
CA ALA A 94 4.41 3.32 14.50
C ALA A 94 5.10 3.17 15.87
N LYS A 95 5.39 1.94 16.26
CA LYS A 95 6.05 1.58 17.53
C LYS A 95 7.43 0.98 17.31
N THR A 96 7.47 -0.11 16.58
CA THR A 96 8.67 -0.92 16.39
C THR A 96 8.53 -1.81 15.16
N ILE A 97 9.63 -2.24 14.61
CA ILE A 97 9.64 -3.35 13.67
C ILE A 97 9.54 -4.63 14.50
N PHE A 98 8.56 -5.45 14.18
CA PHE A 98 8.42 -6.77 14.75
C PHE A 98 9.03 -7.80 13.80
N GLU A 99 9.85 -8.67 14.36
CA GLU A 99 10.44 -9.81 13.65
C GLU A 99 10.03 -11.10 14.35
N SER A 100 9.53 -12.04 13.58
CA SER A 100 9.25 -13.38 14.09
C SER A 100 10.56 -14.15 14.20
N GLY A 101 11.02 -14.42 15.40
CA GLY A 101 12.27 -15.17 15.61
C GLY A 101 12.19 -16.63 15.13
N THR A 102 11.02 -17.27 15.27
CA THR A 102 10.79 -18.68 14.90
C THR A 102 9.35 -18.95 14.43
N GLY A 103 8.50 -17.95 14.41
CA GLY A 103 7.08 -18.07 14.04
C GLY A 103 6.77 -17.41 12.70
N ILE A 104 5.71 -17.87 12.10
CA ILE A 104 5.12 -17.30 10.90
C ILE A 104 3.76 -16.75 11.31
N PHE A 105 3.46 -15.53 10.88
CA PHE A 105 2.13 -14.97 11.06
C PHE A 105 1.30 -15.17 9.80
N SER A 106 0.25 -15.94 9.92
CA SER A 106 -0.73 -16.12 8.85
C SER A 106 -1.58 -14.86 8.71
N LEU A 107 -1.88 -14.50 7.48
CA LEU A 107 -2.82 -13.43 7.16
C LEU A 107 -4.25 -13.91 7.47
N GLU A 108 -5.05 -13.01 8.00
CA GLU A 108 -6.50 -13.17 8.17
C GLU A 108 -7.22 -12.01 7.48
N ILE A 109 -8.42 -12.31 7.02
CA ILE A 109 -9.33 -11.34 6.41
C ILE A 109 -10.45 -11.09 7.39
N PRO A 110 -10.47 -9.90 8.05
CA PRO A 110 -11.42 -9.61 9.12
C PRO A 110 -12.86 -9.50 8.62
N ASP A 111 -13.05 -8.92 7.43
CA ASP A 111 -14.36 -8.80 6.78
C ASP A 111 -14.27 -9.23 5.32
N ARG A 112 -15.11 -10.20 4.93
CA ARG A 112 -15.15 -10.73 3.56
C ARG A 112 -16.00 -9.88 2.62
N ASP A 113 -16.88 -9.07 3.17
CA ASP A 113 -17.74 -8.14 2.43
C ASP A 113 -17.12 -6.73 2.33
N ASP A 114 -15.85 -6.62 2.76
CA ASP A 114 -15.03 -5.42 2.65
C ASP A 114 -14.94 -4.92 1.19
N HIS A 115 -15.06 -3.60 0.99
CA HIS A 115 -15.15 -3.00 -0.34
C HIS A 115 -13.89 -3.20 -1.21
N ILE A 116 -12.71 -3.43 -0.61
CA ILE A 116 -11.49 -3.78 -1.33
C ILE A 116 -11.51 -5.25 -1.74
N LEU A 117 -12.01 -6.13 -0.86
CA LEU A 117 -11.86 -7.57 -0.95
C LEU A 117 -13.07 -8.28 -1.56
N SER A 118 -14.24 -7.64 -1.58
CA SER A 118 -15.51 -8.25 -2.00
C SER A 118 -15.51 -8.85 -3.41
N ASP A 119 -14.79 -8.20 -4.33
CA ASP A 119 -14.67 -8.66 -5.73
C ASP A 119 -13.56 -9.69 -5.92
N LEU A 120 -12.74 -9.91 -4.89
CA LEU A 120 -11.69 -10.92 -4.93
C LEU A 120 -12.26 -12.27 -4.55
N ASN A 121 -11.95 -13.32 -5.33
CA ASN A 121 -12.41 -14.67 -5.02
C ASN A 121 -11.58 -15.25 -3.85
N ILE A 122 -11.73 -14.65 -2.67
CA ILE A 122 -10.95 -14.94 -1.46
C ILE A 122 -11.04 -16.43 -1.09
N ARG A 123 -12.20 -17.07 -1.29
CA ARG A 123 -12.37 -18.50 -0.96
C ARG A 123 -11.42 -19.42 -1.75
N LYS A 124 -11.06 -19.03 -2.97
CA LYS A 124 -10.05 -19.77 -3.75
C LYS A 124 -8.63 -19.52 -3.26
N LEU A 125 -8.40 -18.41 -2.59
CA LEU A 125 -7.09 -17.97 -2.11
C LEU A 125 -6.84 -18.35 -0.64
N GLU A 126 -7.82 -18.90 0.09
CA GLU A 126 -7.69 -19.24 1.53
C GLU A 126 -6.47 -20.12 1.84
N ASN A 127 -6.12 -21.05 0.96
CA ASN A 127 -4.94 -21.91 1.12
C ASN A 127 -3.63 -21.27 0.63
N GLU A 128 -3.71 -20.08 0.06
CA GLU A 128 -2.60 -19.35 -0.54
C GLU A 128 -2.39 -17.98 0.09
N LEU A 129 -3.00 -17.74 1.26
CA LEU A 129 -2.82 -16.47 1.96
C LEU A 129 -1.35 -16.26 2.32
N PRO A 130 -0.87 -15.01 2.22
CA PRO A 130 0.50 -14.68 2.56
C PRO A 130 0.85 -14.95 4.03
N GLU A 131 2.11 -15.25 4.23
CA GLU A 131 2.74 -15.40 5.53
C GLU A 131 3.71 -14.23 5.76
N TYR A 132 3.74 -13.71 6.98
CA TYR A 132 4.54 -12.56 7.36
C TYR A 132 5.59 -12.95 8.38
N TYR A 133 6.82 -12.48 8.18
CA TYR A 133 7.98 -12.69 9.05
C TYR A 133 8.37 -11.40 9.76
N ARG A 134 8.10 -10.25 9.11
CA ARG A 134 8.46 -8.92 9.60
C ARG A 134 7.38 -7.91 9.21
N TYR A 135 7.06 -7.00 10.13
CA TYR A 135 6.14 -5.90 9.90
C TYR A 135 6.36 -4.77 10.91
N VAL A 136 5.86 -3.59 10.62
CA VAL A 136 5.86 -2.46 11.56
C VAL A 136 4.61 -2.54 12.42
N LYS A 137 4.82 -2.63 13.74
CA LYS A 137 3.72 -2.65 14.71
C LYS A 137 3.24 -1.23 14.99
N HIS A 138 1.92 -1.03 14.98
CA HIS A 138 1.29 0.28 15.12
C HIS A 138 0.26 0.32 16.24
N ASN A 139 -0.01 1.54 16.74
CA ASN A 139 -1.27 1.88 17.36
C ASN A 139 -2.18 2.47 16.29
N TYR A 140 -3.29 1.85 16.04
CA TYR A 140 -4.32 2.32 15.12
C TYR A 140 -5.56 2.79 15.89
N SER A 141 -6.45 3.49 15.23
CA SER A 141 -7.69 4.01 15.79
C SER A 141 -8.85 3.71 14.84
N ASN A 142 -10.07 4.00 15.27
CA ASN A 142 -11.27 3.86 14.45
C ASN A 142 -11.34 4.79 13.21
N LYS A 143 -10.31 5.57 12.95
CA LYS A 143 -10.14 6.35 11.71
C LYS A 143 -9.43 5.56 10.60
N HIS A 144 -8.96 4.36 10.93
CA HIS A 144 -8.25 3.49 10.00
C HIS A 144 -9.11 2.26 9.77
N ASP A 145 -9.51 2.05 8.54
CA ASP A 145 -10.21 0.83 8.13
C ASP A 145 -9.18 -0.28 7.92
N ILE A 146 -9.40 -1.45 8.51
CA ILE A 146 -8.47 -2.58 8.45
C ILE A 146 -9.02 -3.59 7.46
N HIS A 147 -8.32 -3.77 6.35
CA HIS A 147 -8.70 -4.71 5.30
C HIS A 147 -8.02 -6.07 5.46
N LEU A 148 -6.75 -6.07 5.87
CA LEU A 148 -5.98 -7.28 6.11
C LEU A 148 -5.30 -7.18 7.48
N GLN A 149 -5.34 -8.29 8.23
CA GLN A 149 -4.65 -8.39 9.53
C GLN A 149 -3.95 -9.74 9.66
N LEU A 150 -3.08 -9.85 10.65
CA LEU A 150 -2.46 -11.12 11.04
C LEU A 150 -3.34 -11.84 12.07
N ALA A 151 -3.14 -13.15 12.24
CA ALA A 151 -3.82 -13.96 13.24
C ALA A 151 -3.67 -13.45 14.70
N ASN A 152 -2.68 -12.62 14.96
CA ASN A 152 -2.49 -11.94 16.25
C ASN A 152 -3.25 -10.60 16.38
N GLY A 153 -4.02 -10.23 15.35
CA GLY A 153 -4.80 -9.00 15.29
C GLY A 153 -4.02 -7.75 14.85
N ASP A 154 -2.71 -7.84 14.57
CA ASP A 154 -1.95 -6.70 14.07
C ASP A 154 -2.32 -6.44 12.59
N PRO A 155 -2.64 -5.19 12.18
CA PRO A 155 -3.05 -4.87 10.83
C PRO A 155 -1.90 -4.94 9.83
N ILE A 156 -2.19 -5.40 8.61
CA ILE A 156 -1.25 -5.43 7.48
C ILE A 156 -1.63 -4.42 6.41
N LEU A 157 -2.90 -4.28 6.09
CA LEU A 157 -3.39 -3.25 5.18
C LEU A 157 -4.45 -2.42 5.89
N LEU A 158 -4.19 -1.12 5.94
CA LEU A 158 -5.12 -0.12 6.46
C LEU A 158 -5.44 0.89 5.37
N GLU A 159 -6.64 1.45 5.44
CA GLU A 159 -7.06 2.59 4.64
C GLU A 159 -7.46 3.76 5.55
N PHE A 160 -7.18 4.97 5.07
CA PHE A 160 -7.68 6.22 5.64
C PHE A 160 -7.66 7.32 4.58
N SER A 161 -8.44 8.36 4.80
CA SER A 161 -8.53 9.49 3.87
C SER A 161 -7.66 10.66 4.31
N ARG A 162 -7.11 11.39 3.34
CA ARG A 162 -6.46 12.68 3.54
C ARG A 162 -6.97 13.67 2.50
N GLY A 163 -7.75 14.66 2.93
CA GLY A 163 -8.49 15.51 1.99
C GLY A 163 -9.51 14.69 1.21
N SER A 164 -9.44 14.75 -0.10
CA SER A 164 -10.26 13.92 -1.01
C SER A 164 -9.52 12.65 -1.46
N GLY A 165 -8.25 12.47 -1.07
CA GLY A 165 -7.42 11.34 -1.46
C GLY A 165 -7.52 10.15 -0.50
N SER A 166 -7.23 8.97 -1.03
CA SER A 166 -7.18 7.71 -0.28
C SER A 166 -5.74 7.27 -0.04
N VAL A 167 -5.47 6.79 1.17
CA VAL A 167 -4.17 6.24 1.55
C VAL A 167 -4.34 4.77 1.91
N PHE A 168 -3.69 3.90 1.15
CA PHE A 168 -3.58 2.47 1.42
C PHE A 168 -2.20 2.20 2.02
N TYR A 169 -2.19 1.83 3.28
CA TYR A 169 -0.96 1.69 4.05
C TYR A 169 -0.69 0.24 4.41
N PHE A 170 0.38 -0.31 3.84
CA PHE A 170 0.91 -1.61 4.22
C PHE A 170 1.92 -1.46 5.34
N THR A 171 1.74 -2.18 6.43
CA THR A 171 2.65 -2.18 7.58
C THR A 171 3.89 -3.04 7.37
N SER A 172 4.06 -3.59 6.17
CA SER A 172 5.17 -4.46 5.79
C SER A 172 5.68 -4.11 4.40
N LEU A 173 6.95 -4.34 4.15
CA LEU A 173 7.51 -4.23 2.80
C LEU A 173 7.00 -5.36 1.91
N MET A 174 6.95 -5.10 0.62
CA MET A 174 6.62 -6.10 -0.40
C MET A 174 7.91 -6.76 -0.90
N ASN A 175 8.54 -7.57 -0.06
CA ASN A 175 9.70 -8.38 -0.44
C ASN A 175 9.79 -9.67 0.38
N LEU A 176 10.53 -10.66 -0.14
CA LEU A 176 10.61 -11.99 0.45
C LEU A 176 11.34 -12.06 1.81
N ALA A 177 12.07 -11.01 2.20
CA ALA A 177 12.68 -10.93 3.52
C ALA A 177 11.66 -10.55 4.61
N TRP A 178 10.52 -9.96 4.23
CA TRP A 178 9.48 -9.52 5.15
C TRP A 178 8.26 -10.43 5.13
N ASN A 179 7.88 -10.93 3.94
CA ASN A 179 6.72 -11.80 3.75
C ASN A 179 6.82 -12.53 2.41
N ASN A 180 5.94 -13.51 2.19
CA ASN A 180 5.87 -14.22 0.91
C ASN A 180 4.72 -13.72 0.00
N MET A 181 4.10 -12.59 0.32
CA MET A 181 3.05 -11.99 -0.49
C MET A 181 3.43 -11.80 -1.97
N PRO A 182 4.69 -11.42 -2.32
CA PRO A 182 5.12 -11.27 -3.71
C PRO A 182 4.95 -12.51 -4.60
N ILE A 183 4.89 -13.69 -4.01
CA ILE A 183 4.75 -14.98 -4.73
C ILE A 183 3.42 -15.68 -4.45
N ARG A 184 2.46 -14.98 -3.85
CA ARG A 184 1.11 -15.49 -3.56
C ARG A 184 0.08 -14.89 -4.50
N GLY A 185 -0.96 -15.66 -4.78
CA GLY A 185 -2.02 -15.30 -5.73
C GLY A 185 -2.86 -14.08 -5.33
N LEU A 186 -2.78 -13.63 -4.07
CA LEU A 186 -3.54 -12.48 -3.57
C LEU A 186 -3.00 -11.13 -4.10
N LEU A 187 -1.68 -10.99 -4.33
CA LEU A 187 -1.06 -9.68 -4.54
C LEU A 187 -1.55 -8.97 -5.81
N VAL A 188 -1.57 -9.66 -6.95
CA VAL A 188 -1.94 -9.04 -8.24
C VAL A 188 -3.39 -8.54 -8.22
N PRO A 189 -4.40 -9.34 -7.85
CA PRO A 189 -5.77 -8.85 -7.79
C PRO A 189 -5.98 -7.76 -6.71
N LEU A 190 -5.29 -7.85 -5.58
CA LEU A 190 -5.34 -6.79 -4.57
C LEU A 190 -4.77 -5.48 -5.10
N MET A 191 -3.59 -5.49 -5.70
CA MET A 191 -2.98 -4.29 -6.29
C MET A 191 -3.86 -3.69 -7.39
N TYR A 192 -4.44 -4.52 -8.25
CA TYR A 192 -5.43 -4.06 -9.24
C TYR A 192 -6.57 -3.29 -8.58
N ARG A 193 -7.13 -3.83 -7.51
CA ARG A 193 -8.23 -3.20 -6.78
C ARG A 193 -7.82 -1.87 -6.14
N LEU A 194 -6.65 -1.82 -5.50
CA LEU A 194 -6.12 -0.59 -4.90
C LEU A 194 -5.86 0.50 -5.95
N LEU A 195 -5.37 0.12 -7.12
CA LEU A 195 -5.16 1.06 -8.23
C LEU A 195 -6.48 1.64 -8.75
N ILE A 196 -7.53 0.84 -8.85
CA ILE A 196 -8.87 1.34 -9.24
C ILE A 196 -9.43 2.29 -8.17
N LEU A 197 -9.36 1.91 -6.90
CA LEU A 197 -9.95 2.68 -5.81
C LEU A 197 -9.16 3.97 -5.51
N GLY A 198 -7.84 3.95 -5.68
CA GLY A 198 -6.98 5.11 -5.46
C GLY A 198 -6.94 6.08 -6.64
N GLY A 199 -7.25 5.62 -7.86
CA GLY A 199 -7.31 6.48 -9.03
C GLY A 199 -8.54 7.39 -8.99
N THR A 200 -8.37 8.66 -9.37
CA THR A 200 -9.46 9.64 -9.42
C THR A 200 -10.35 9.49 -10.66
N GLY A 201 -10.01 8.55 -11.56
CA GLY A 201 -10.75 8.29 -12.79
C GLY A 201 -11.97 7.41 -12.53
N GLU A 202 -13.16 7.86 -12.92
CA GLU A 202 -14.27 6.97 -13.19
C GLU A 202 -13.77 5.90 -14.18
N VAL A 203 -13.59 4.68 -13.70
CA VAL A 203 -13.43 3.55 -14.62
C VAL A 203 -14.75 3.45 -15.36
N ASN A 204 -14.79 3.99 -16.59
CA ASN A 204 -15.89 3.79 -17.52
C ASN A 204 -15.98 2.29 -17.85
N THR A 205 -16.56 1.54 -16.94
CA THR A 205 -17.02 0.18 -17.21
C THR A 205 -18.27 0.30 -18.08
N SER A 206 -18.07 0.64 -19.35
CA SER A 206 -19.10 0.40 -20.35
C SER A 206 -19.25 -1.12 -20.43
N PRO A 207 -20.42 -1.69 -20.13
CA PRO A 207 -20.60 -3.11 -20.32
C PRO A 207 -20.42 -3.40 -21.82
N VAL A 208 -19.46 -4.26 -22.13
CA VAL A 208 -19.36 -4.84 -23.47
C VAL A 208 -20.62 -5.68 -23.66
N VAL A 209 -21.50 -5.22 -24.51
CA VAL A 209 -22.71 -5.95 -24.96
C VAL A 209 -22.27 -7.02 -25.94
#